data_b665594b7d04050d6dff51f57285d63c
#
_entry.id   b665594b7d04050d6dff51f57285d63c
#
_cell.length_a   1.000
_cell.length_b   1.000
_cell.length_c   1.000
_cell.angle_alpha   90.00
_cell.angle_beta   90.00
_cell.angle_gamma   90.00
#
_symmetry.space_group_name_H-M   'P 1'
#
loop_
_entity.id
_entity.type
_entity.pdbx_description
1 polymer ?
#
loop_
_entity_poly.entity_id
_entity_poly.type
_entity_poly.pdbx_seq_one_letter_code
_entity_poly.pdbx_strand_id
1 'polypeptide(L)'
;MDKRRAKGIGSKAGLKAVTLGLIIAEVIKTLAGLDNGIFKAIFWFTDYDYFLNLVIAVVIIYLCGHFYGQASSKAILINHKNYNLEGFKFGIFTLFTSTVISSCISFLILGTAEIGVKGENPISDYIITPVFIVSLYGLVPSLILGFWFGKQIRKRLKFK
;
A
#
# COMPACT_ATOMS: atom_id res chain seq x y z
N MET A 1 -21.01 -6.46 19.10
CA MET A 1 -20.78 -6.94 17.72
C MET A 1 -19.81 -8.11 17.75
N ASP A 2 -20.10 -9.18 17.01
CA ASP A 2 -19.22 -10.37 16.96
C ASP A 2 -17.86 -10.03 16.28
N LYS A 3 -16.76 -10.65 16.81
CA LYS A 3 -15.39 -10.48 16.33
C LYS A 3 -15.25 -10.86 14.85
N ARG A 4 -15.94 -11.93 14.42
CA ARG A 4 -15.90 -12.40 13.02
C ARG A 4 -16.50 -11.37 12.06
N ARG A 5 -17.64 -10.79 12.44
CA ARG A 5 -18.31 -9.74 11.67
C ARG A 5 -17.47 -8.46 11.58
N ALA A 6 -16.85 -8.04 12.69
CA ALA A 6 -15.94 -6.88 12.70
C ALA A 6 -14.76 -7.07 11.75
N LYS A 7 -14.11 -8.24 11.78
CA LYS A 7 -13.01 -8.57 10.85
C LYS A 7 -13.45 -8.53 9.38
N GLY A 8 -14.62 -9.10 9.04
CA GLY A 8 -15.14 -9.09 7.68
C GLY A 8 -15.42 -7.67 7.16
N ILE A 9 -15.96 -6.79 7.99
CA ILE A 9 -16.18 -5.37 7.65
C ILE A 9 -14.83 -4.69 7.40
N GLY A 10 -13.85 -4.90 8.27
CA GLY A 10 -12.52 -4.31 8.17
C GLY A 10 -11.76 -4.77 6.93
N SER A 11 -11.79 -6.07 6.65
CA SER A 11 -11.19 -6.63 5.43
C SER A 11 -11.75 -5.97 4.17
N LYS A 12 -13.08 -5.96 4.01
CA LYS A 12 -13.74 -5.36 2.84
C LYS A 12 -13.44 -3.86 2.70
N ALA A 13 -13.45 -3.12 3.79
CA ALA A 13 -13.12 -1.69 3.77
C ALA A 13 -11.63 -1.45 3.49
N GLY A 14 -10.74 -2.28 4.05
CA GLY A 14 -9.30 -2.21 3.81
C GLY A 14 -8.95 -2.49 2.35
N LEU A 15 -9.52 -3.55 1.76
CA LEU A 15 -9.31 -3.85 0.34
C LEU A 15 -9.79 -2.71 -0.56
N LYS A 16 -10.96 -2.12 -0.28
CA LYS A 16 -11.44 -0.94 -1.02
C LYS A 16 -10.49 0.26 -0.90
N ALA A 17 -9.97 0.52 0.31
CA ALA A 17 -9.01 1.59 0.52
C ALA A 17 -7.71 1.37 -0.26
N VAL A 18 -7.20 0.13 -0.29
CA VAL A 18 -6.03 -0.25 -1.08
C VAL A 18 -6.29 -0.06 -2.58
N THR A 19 -7.43 -0.53 -3.10
CA THR A 19 -7.77 -0.33 -4.52
C THR A 19 -7.80 1.17 -4.90
N LEU A 20 -8.44 2.01 -4.08
CA LEU A 20 -8.43 3.46 -4.30
C LEU A 20 -7.02 4.04 -4.23
N GLY A 21 -6.19 3.54 -3.31
CA GLY A 21 -4.79 3.94 -3.17
C GLY A 21 -3.97 3.64 -4.42
N LEU A 22 -4.12 2.45 -4.98
CA LEU A 22 -3.45 2.06 -6.22
C LEU A 22 -3.90 2.91 -7.41
N ILE A 23 -5.20 3.22 -7.52
CA ILE A 23 -5.72 4.11 -8.57
C ILE A 23 -5.10 5.50 -8.42
N ILE A 24 -5.05 6.06 -7.21
CA ILE A 24 -4.44 7.36 -6.96
C ILE A 24 -2.94 7.33 -7.29
N ALA A 25 -2.23 6.27 -6.90
CA ALA A 25 -0.81 6.11 -7.19
C ALA A 25 -0.54 6.07 -8.71
N GLU A 26 -1.38 5.35 -9.46
CA GLU A 26 -1.28 5.27 -10.92
C GLU A 26 -1.54 6.64 -11.58
N VAL A 27 -2.54 7.38 -11.11
CA VAL A 27 -2.81 8.74 -11.58
C VAL A 27 -1.62 9.66 -11.31
N ILE A 28 -1.04 9.64 -10.10
CA ILE A 28 0.13 10.45 -9.75
C ILE A 28 1.31 10.08 -10.65
N LYS A 29 1.57 8.77 -10.84
CA LYS A 29 2.67 8.28 -11.68
C LYS A 29 2.50 8.68 -13.14
N THR A 30 1.29 8.55 -13.67
CA THR A 30 0.96 8.97 -15.05
C THR A 30 1.18 10.47 -15.23
N LEU A 31 0.70 11.30 -14.29
CA LEU A 31 0.89 12.75 -14.36
C LEU A 31 2.36 13.15 -14.29
N ALA A 32 3.15 12.48 -13.44
CA ALA A 32 4.59 12.72 -13.31
C ALA A 32 5.39 12.28 -14.55
N GLY A 33 4.85 11.37 -15.36
CA GLY A 33 5.51 10.83 -16.56
C GLY A 33 5.06 11.44 -17.88
N LEU A 34 4.16 12.43 -17.88
CA LEU A 34 3.58 13.02 -19.10
C LEU A 34 4.62 13.59 -20.07
N ASP A 35 5.73 14.10 -19.57
CA ASP A 35 6.82 14.65 -20.39
C ASP A 35 7.42 13.62 -21.34
N ASN A 36 7.32 12.33 -21.02
CA ASN A 36 7.78 11.22 -21.84
C ASN A 36 6.73 10.70 -22.84
N GLY A 37 5.58 11.34 -22.89
CA GLY A 37 4.43 10.98 -23.73
C GLY A 37 3.41 10.12 -22.96
N ILE A 38 2.12 10.39 -23.26
CA ILE A 38 0.99 9.81 -22.50
C ILE A 38 0.97 8.27 -22.53
N PHE A 39 1.29 7.64 -23.63
CA PHE A 39 1.32 6.17 -23.73
C PHE A 39 2.41 5.55 -22.87
N LYS A 40 3.63 6.11 -22.87
CA LYS A 40 4.71 5.66 -21.99
C LYS A 40 4.41 5.90 -20.52
N ALA A 41 3.74 7.01 -20.20
CA ALA A 41 3.36 7.34 -18.84
C ALA A 41 2.34 6.34 -18.27
N ILE A 42 1.36 5.89 -19.08
CA ILE A 42 0.34 4.91 -18.66
C ILE A 42 0.89 3.50 -18.62
N PHE A 43 1.69 3.10 -19.60
CA PHE A 43 2.21 1.74 -19.75
C PHE A 43 3.67 1.58 -19.28
N TRP A 44 4.10 2.38 -18.30
CA TRP A 44 5.46 2.36 -17.75
C TRP A 44 5.90 0.99 -17.21
N PHE A 45 4.95 0.15 -16.83
CA PHE A 45 5.14 -1.16 -16.23
C PHE A 45 5.31 -2.30 -17.27
N THR A 46 5.36 -2.00 -18.57
CA THR A 46 5.46 -3.03 -19.61
C THR A 46 6.84 -3.69 -19.70
N ASP A 47 7.88 -3.06 -19.18
CA ASP A 47 9.19 -3.71 -19.04
C ASP A 47 9.10 -4.82 -17.99
N TYR A 48 9.70 -5.99 -18.30
CA TYR A 48 9.54 -7.22 -17.51
C TYR A 48 9.88 -7.03 -16.02
N ASP A 49 10.97 -6.34 -15.71
CA ASP A 49 11.42 -6.16 -14.33
C ASP A 49 10.46 -5.26 -13.54
N TYR A 50 9.95 -4.22 -14.16
CA TYR A 50 8.93 -3.36 -13.55
C TYR A 50 7.61 -4.09 -13.37
N PHE A 51 7.20 -4.91 -14.34
CA PHE A 51 5.96 -5.67 -14.26
C PHE A 51 5.99 -6.68 -13.11
N LEU A 52 7.07 -7.44 -12.97
CA LEU A 52 7.22 -8.41 -11.88
C LEU A 52 7.18 -7.72 -10.51
N ASN A 53 7.94 -6.64 -10.34
CA ASN A 53 7.96 -5.85 -9.12
C ASN A 53 6.57 -5.26 -8.78
N LEU A 54 5.85 -4.78 -9.79
CA LEU A 54 4.48 -4.28 -9.62
C LEU A 54 3.53 -5.37 -9.15
N VAL A 55 3.57 -6.55 -9.74
CA VAL A 55 2.73 -7.70 -9.33
C VAL A 55 3.00 -8.07 -7.89
N ILE A 56 4.28 -8.19 -7.49
CA ILE A 56 4.67 -8.47 -6.11
C ILE A 56 4.12 -7.40 -5.17
N ALA A 57 4.33 -6.12 -5.48
CA ALA A 57 3.88 -5.01 -4.65
C ALA A 57 2.35 -4.98 -4.51
N VAL A 58 1.61 -5.22 -5.59
CA VAL A 58 0.14 -5.29 -5.59
C VAL A 58 -0.36 -6.43 -4.70
N VAL A 59 0.19 -7.61 -4.80
CA VAL A 59 -0.19 -8.75 -3.96
C VAL A 59 0.07 -8.43 -2.47
N ILE A 60 1.25 -7.93 -2.16
CA ILE A 60 1.63 -7.63 -0.77
C ILE A 60 0.76 -6.52 -0.17
N ILE A 61 0.49 -5.43 -0.90
CA ILE A 61 -0.34 -4.34 -0.38
C ILE A 61 -1.80 -4.78 -0.14
N TYR A 62 -2.35 -5.68 -0.97
CA TYR A 62 -3.67 -6.26 -0.72
C TYR A 62 -3.68 -7.16 0.52
N LEU A 63 -2.64 -7.96 0.75
CA LEU A 63 -2.49 -8.74 1.98
C LEU A 63 -2.39 -7.83 3.21
N CYS A 64 -1.54 -6.82 3.17
CA CYS A 64 -1.41 -5.84 4.25
C CYS A 64 -2.75 -5.12 4.52
N GLY A 65 -3.44 -4.66 3.47
CA GLY A 65 -4.75 -4.02 3.58
C GLY A 65 -5.82 -4.93 4.19
N HIS A 66 -5.78 -6.22 3.86
CA HIS A 66 -6.65 -7.23 4.46
C HIS A 66 -6.38 -7.39 5.97
N PHE A 67 -5.13 -7.63 6.37
CA PHE A 67 -4.79 -7.89 7.77
C PHE A 67 -4.92 -6.65 8.65
N TYR A 68 -4.36 -5.52 8.23
CA TYR A 68 -4.48 -4.26 8.98
C TYR A 68 -5.91 -3.73 9.01
N GLY A 69 -6.68 -3.95 7.93
CA GLY A 69 -8.11 -3.63 7.89
C GLY A 69 -8.89 -4.40 8.96
N GLN A 70 -8.62 -5.69 9.14
CA GLN A 70 -9.23 -6.50 10.20
C GLN A 70 -8.82 -6.02 11.59
N ALA A 71 -7.54 -5.71 11.79
CA ALA A 71 -7.02 -5.27 13.10
C ALA A 71 -7.63 -3.93 13.51
N SER A 72 -7.59 -2.92 12.62
CA SER A 72 -8.12 -1.58 12.88
C SER A 72 -9.65 -1.60 13.05
N SER A 73 -10.36 -2.39 12.26
CA SER A 73 -11.80 -2.54 12.43
C SER A 73 -12.18 -3.14 13.78
N LYS A 74 -11.44 -4.16 14.24
CA LYS A 74 -11.63 -4.71 15.60
C LYS A 74 -11.37 -3.65 16.66
N ALA A 75 -10.33 -2.85 16.52
CA ALA A 75 -10.00 -1.77 17.44
C ALA A 75 -11.13 -0.73 17.52
N ILE A 76 -11.71 -0.34 16.38
CA ILE A 76 -12.78 0.67 16.32
C ILE A 76 -14.11 0.10 16.81
N LEU A 77 -14.53 -1.07 16.31
CA LEU A 77 -15.88 -1.60 16.47
C LEU A 77 -16.08 -2.37 17.77
N ILE A 78 -15.04 -2.97 18.33
CA ILE A 78 -15.11 -3.77 19.56
C ILE A 78 -14.47 -3.03 20.71
N ASN A 79 -13.25 -2.49 20.53
CA ASN A 79 -12.51 -1.84 21.59
C ASN A 79 -12.83 -0.35 21.70
N HIS A 80 -13.77 0.18 20.89
CA HIS A 80 -14.23 1.57 20.88
C HIS A 80 -13.11 2.62 20.78
N LYS A 81 -11.98 2.27 20.15
CA LYS A 81 -10.87 3.19 19.92
C LYS A 81 -11.22 4.28 18.93
N ASN A 82 -10.50 5.40 18.99
CA ASN A 82 -10.69 6.53 18.09
C ASN A 82 -10.49 6.11 16.61
N TYR A 83 -11.56 6.23 15.83
CA TYR A 83 -11.58 5.81 14.44
C TYR A 83 -10.62 6.61 13.54
N ASN A 84 -10.34 7.88 13.87
CA ASN A 84 -9.37 8.69 13.13
C ASN A 84 -7.97 8.14 13.35
N LEU A 85 -7.59 7.87 14.59
CA LEU A 85 -6.25 7.36 14.94
C LEU A 85 -6.03 5.95 14.39
N GLU A 86 -7.01 5.07 14.51
CA GLU A 86 -6.91 3.70 13.98
C GLU A 86 -6.95 3.69 12.44
N GLY A 87 -7.67 4.61 11.81
CA GLY A 87 -7.61 4.81 10.37
C GLY A 87 -6.25 5.32 9.90
N PHE A 88 -5.68 6.29 10.61
CA PHE A 88 -4.33 6.80 10.35
C PHE A 88 -3.28 5.69 10.45
N LYS A 89 -3.31 4.89 11.53
CA LYS A 89 -2.44 3.72 11.70
C LYS A 89 -2.60 2.72 10.54
N PHE A 90 -3.84 2.45 10.14
CA PHE A 90 -4.13 1.58 9.00
C PHE A 90 -3.40 2.06 7.73
N GLY A 91 -3.51 3.34 7.39
CA GLY A 91 -2.87 3.90 6.20
C GLY A 91 -1.35 3.77 6.26
N ILE A 92 -0.73 4.24 7.35
CA ILE A 92 0.73 4.21 7.52
C ILE A 92 1.26 2.76 7.53
N PHE A 93 0.71 1.89 8.37
CA PHE A 93 1.23 0.52 8.47
C PHE A 93 1.03 -0.27 7.19
N THR A 94 -0.10 -0.07 6.48
CA THR A 94 -0.31 -0.70 5.17
C THR A 94 0.76 -0.25 4.19
N LEU A 95 1.02 1.06 4.08
CA LEU A 95 2.03 1.61 3.16
C LEU A 95 3.43 1.08 3.51
N PHE A 96 3.91 1.34 4.73
CA PHE A 96 5.29 0.99 5.10
C PHE A 96 5.56 -0.50 5.05
N THR A 97 4.69 -1.31 5.67
CA THR A 97 4.89 -2.76 5.71
C THR A 97 4.85 -3.37 4.31
N SER A 98 3.90 -2.95 3.46
CA SER A 98 3.84 -3.47 2.10
C SER A 98 5.08 -3.06 1.28
N THR A 99 5.54 -1.83 1.40
CA THR A 99 6.72 -1.35 0.67
C THR A 99 7.98 -2.09 1.10
N VAL A 100 8.23 -2.21 2.41
CA VAL A 100 9.41 -2.93 2.92
C VAL A 100 9.39 -4.39 2.49
N ILE A 101 8.26 -5.09 2.65
CA ILE A 101 8.18 -6.52 2.28
C ILE A 101 8.36 -6.70 0.76
N SER A 102 7.69 -5.88 -0.06
CA SER A 102 7.84 -5.99 -1.53
C SER A 102 9.26 -5.67 -1.99
N SER A 103 9.91 -4.66 -1.42
CA SER A 103 11.30 -4.31 -1.71
C SER A 103 12.27 -5.44 -1.32
N CYS A 104 12.09 -6.06 -0.16
CA CYS A 104 12.91 -7.21 0.24
C CYS A 104 12.72 -8.40 -0.70
N ILE A 105 11.48 -8.68 -1.13
CA ILE A 105 11.21 -9.77 -2.08
C ILE A 105 11.84 -9.46 -3.45
N SER A 106 11.68 -8.23 -3.94
CA SER A 106 12.29 -7.79 -5.20
C SER A 106 13.83 -7.91 -5.16
N PHE A 107 14.45 -7.50 -4.06
CA PHE A 107 15.89 -7.70 -3.85
C PHE A 107 16.28 -9.17 -3.89
N LEU A 108 15.54 -10.07 -3.24
CA LEU A 108 15.84 -11.50 -3.25
C LEU A 108 15.69 -12.14 -4.63
N ILE A 109 14.78 -11.65 -5.46
CA ILE A 109 14.50 -12.23 -6.78
C ILE A 109 15.43 -11.66 -7.85
N LEU A 110 15.66 -10.36 -7.85
CA LEU A 110 16.38 -9.63 -8.89
C LEU A 110 17.75 -9.11 -8.42
N GLY A 111 17.77 -8.44 -7.26
CA GLY A 111 18.96 -7.74 -6.77
C GLY A 111 20.12 -8.66 -6.34
N THR A 112 19.84 -9.92 -5.99
CA THR A 112 20.90 -10.86 -5.61
C THR A 112 21.84 -11.21 -6.77
N ALA A 113 21.33 -11.16 -8.01
CA ALA A 113 22.14 -11.41 -9.20
C ALA A 113 23.14 -10.28 -9.48
N GLU A 114 22.92 -9.09 -8.95
CA GLU A 114 23.74 -7.89 -9.14
C GLU A 114 24.80 -7.72 -8.04
N ILE A 115 24.81 -8.59 -7.03
CA ILE A 115 25.79 -8.52 -5.93
C ILE A 115 27.18 -8.79 -6.48
N GLY A 116 28.09 -7.81 -6.29
CA GLY A 116 29.47 -7.90 -6.73
C GLY A 116 29.71 -7.35 -8.14
N VAL A 117 28.70 -6.90 -8.83
CA VAL A 117 28.86 -6.18 -10.10
C VAL A 117 29.43 -4.78 -9.83
N LYS A 118 30.52 -4.43 -10.52
CA LYS A 118 31.21 -3.17 -10.28
C LYS A 118 30.34 -1.98 -10.70
N GLY A 119 30.06 -1.10 -9.74
CA GLY A 119 29.23 0.09 -9.93
C GLY A 119 27.77 -0.07 -9.53
N GLU A 120 27.31 -1.28 -9.22
CA GLU A 120 25.94 -1.55 -8.77
C GLU A 120 25.86 -1.56 -7.24
N ASN A 121 24.75 -1.04 -6.72
CA ASN A 121 24.43 -1.09 -5.26
C ASN A 121 23.02 -1.65 -5.07
N PRO A 122 22.84 -2.98 -5.24
CA PRO A 122 21.51 -3.60 -5.25
C PRO A 122 20.70 -3.37 -3.97
N ILE A 123 21.33 -3.19 -2.82
CA ILE A 123 20.61 -2.84 -1.58
C ILE A 123 20.00 -1.43 -1.70
N SER A 124 20.75 -0.47 -2.22
CA SER A 124 20.22 0.87 -2.47
C SER A 124 19.08 0.85 -3.48
N ASP A 125 19.29 0.14 -4.58
CA ASP A 125 18.41 0.22 -5.75
C ASP A 125 17.10 -0.56 -5.54
N TYR A 126 17.15 -1.72 -4.87
CA TYR A 126 15.97 -2.56 -4.64
C TYR A 126 15.31 -2.37 -3.28
N ILE A 127 15.99 -1.78 -2.28
CA ILE A 127 15.41 -1.62 -0.93
C ILE A 127 15.31 -0.14 -0.55
N ILE A 128 16.44 0.57 -0.46
CA ILE A 128 16.45 1.91 0.14
C ILE A 128 15.68 2.90 -0.73
N THR A 129 16.01 2.96 -2.01
CA THR A 129 15.39 3.90 -2.96
C THR A 129 13.89 3.70 -3.12
N PRO A 130 13.37 2.47 -3.36
CA PRO A 130 11.93 2.24 -3.43
C PRO A 130 11.20 2.57 -2.13
N VAL A 131 11.75 2.17 -0.96
CA VAL A 131 11.15 2.49 0.34
C VAL A 131 11.08 4.00 0.56
N PHE A 132 12.13 4.73 0.22
CA PHE A 132 12.17 6.19 0.37
C PHE A 132 11.16 6.87 -0.57
N ILE A 133 11.18 6.54 -1.86
CA ILE A 133 10.32 7.15 -2.89
C ILE A 133 8.84 6.86 -2.58
N VAL A 134 8.48 5.59 -2.35
CA VAL A 134 7.09 5.21 -2.06
C VAL A 134 6.61 5.83 -0.75
N SER A 135 7.48 5.93 0.25
CA SER A 135 7.14 6.62 1.50
C SER A 135 6.90 8.10 1.30
N LEU A 136 7.74 8.76 0.53
CA LEU A 136 7.62 10.20 0.28
C LEU A 136 6.33 10.55 -0.48
N TYR A 137 6.07 9.88 -1.60
CA TYR A 137 4.89 10.16 -2.44
C TYR A 137 3.62 9.49 -1.92
N GLY A 138 3.72 8.35 -1.27
CA GLY A 138 2.60 7.57 -0.77
C GLY A 138 2.06 8.03 0.58
N LEU A 139 2.82 8.80 1.37
CA LEU A 139 2.42 9.18 2.73
C LEU A 139 1.11 9.97 2.73
N VAL A 140 1.02 11.04 1.96
CA VAL A 140 -0.17 11.90 1.92
C VAL A 140 -1.41 11.13 1.45
N PRO A 141 -1.40 10.43 0.30
CA PRO A 141 -2.52 9.60 -0.11
C PRO A 141 -2.91 8.54 0.93
N SER A 142 -1.94 7.88 1.56
CA SER A 142 -2.22 6.84 2.56
C SER A 142 -2.88 7.38 3.81
N LEU A 143 -2.55 8.60 4.23
CA LEU A 143 -3.21 9.29 5.34
C LEU A 143 -4.67 9.63 5.01
N ILE A 144 -4.91 10.20 3.84
CA ILE A 144 -6.27 10.54 3.37
C ILE A 144 -7.14 9.28 3.32
N LEU A 145 -6.62 8.21 2.72
CA LEU A 145 -7.32 6.93 2.63
C LEU A 145 -7.50 6.25 3.99
N GLY A 146 -6.54 6.39 4.88
CA GLY A 146 -6.64 5.92 6.25
C GLY A 146 -7.78 6.60 7.01
N PHE A 147 -7.90 7.93 6.93
CA PHE A 147 -9.03 8.68 7.48
C PHE A 147 -10.35 8.26 6.86
N TRP A 148 -10.40 8.12 5.54
CA TRP A 148 -11.60 7.65 4.84
C TRP A 148 -12.00 6.25 5.32
N PHE A 149 -11.04 5.32 5.43
CA PHE A 149 -11.25 3.98 5.97
C PHE A 149 -11.84 4.03 7.38
N GLY A 150 -11.25 4.81 8.30
CA GLY A 150 -11.74 4.96 9.67
C GLY A 150 -13.19 5.47 9.71
N LYS A 151 -13.53 6.49 8.90
CA LYS A 151 -14.91 6.99 8.76
C LYS A 151 -15.87 5.94 8.22
N GLN A 152 -15.46 5.14 7.24
CA GLN A 152 -16.29 4.05 6.70
C GLN A 152 -16.61 3.00 7.75
N ILE A 153 -15.64 2.62 8.58
CA ILE A 153 -15.86 1.68 9.68
C ILE A 153 -16.81 2.29 10.71
N ARG A 154 -16.62 3.56 11.10
CA ARG A 154 -17.49 4.24 12.07
C ARG A 154 -18.94 4.30 11.62
N LYS A 155 -19.21 4.55 10.34
CA LYS A 155 -20.59 4.58 9.82
C LYS A 155 -21.34 3.29 10.11
N ARG A 156 -20.67 2.13 10.15
CA ARG A 156 -21.28 0.84 10.46
C ARG A 156 -21.73 0.69 11.94
N LEU A 157 -21.25 1.57 12.85
CA LEU A 157 -21.74 1.62 14.22
C LEU A 157 -23.09 2.34 14.35
N LYS A 158 -23.37 3.32 13.45
CA LYS A 158 -24.59 4.14 13.54
C LYS A 158 -25.85 3.44 12.98
N PHE A 159 -25.69 2.34 12.25
CA PHE A 159 -26.80 1.58 11.67
C PHE A 159 -27.17 0.34 12.51
N LYS A 160 -26.92 0.37 13.78
CA LYS A 160 -27.48 -0.47 14.81
C LYS A 160 -28.23 0.42 15.83
#